data_81ac4669784286719c1bf43b83dc1a68
#
_entry.id   81ac4669784286719c1bf43b83dc1a68
#
_cell.length_a   1.000
_cell.length_b   1.000
_cell.length_c   1.000
_cell.angle_alpha   90.00
_cell.angle_beta   90.00
_cell.angle_gamma   90.00
#
_symmetry.space_group_name_H-M   'P 1'
#
loop_
_entity.id
_entity.type
_entity.pdbx_description
1 polymer ?
#
loop_
_entity_poly.entity_id
_entity_poly.type
_entity_poly.pdbx_seq_one_letter_code
_entity_poly.pdbx_strand_id
1 'polypeptide(L)'
;MVLASFSKDANEVGVFYVKHANDLGVLYRKDAIKIGVFKFKAFVYEGFLTDDECNHLISLAKSELKGSQVADNESGKSKLSEVRTSSGMFIDKAKDPIVAGIEDKIATWTFLPKENGEDIQVLRYEPGQKYDPHYDYFADKENIARGGHRIATVLMYLSDVEKGGETVFPSAEVSPRRRSVSTEEEFSECGRQGPAVKPRKGDALLFYSLYPDATPDTASLHAGCPVDEGEKWSATKWIHVNSFDKVVGGHCSDSDENCERWASLGECNKNPEYMIGSSDLPGYCRKSCKVC
;
A
#
# COMPACT_ATOMS: atom_id res chain seq x y z
N MET A 1 20.32 2.51 -15.88
CA MET A 1 20.67 1.13 -15.44
C MET A 1 21.35 1.29 -14.08
N VAL A 2 20.59 1.20 -13.00
CA VAL A 2 21.09 1.34 -11.62
C VAL A 2 21.28 -0.06 -11.08
N LEU A 3 22.55 -0.43 -10.88
CA LEU A 3 22.93 -1.68 -10.24
C LEU A 3 22.73 -1.54 -8.74
N ALA A 4 21.68 -2.15 -8.19
CA ALA A 4 21.59 -2.39 -6.76
C ALA A 4 22.66 -3.41 -6.37
N SER A 5 23.69 -2.98 -5.63
CA SER A 5 24.65 -3.91 -5.05
C SER A 5 23.98 -4.57 -3.83
N PHE A 6 23.56 -5.81 -3.97
CA PHE A 6 23.13 -6.63 -2.84
C PHE A 6 24.34 -6.98 -1.98
N SER A 7 24.25 -6.74 -0.66
CA SER A 7 25.17 -7.30 0.29
C SER A 7 25.15 -8.83 0.20
N LYS A 8 26.31 -9.48 0.28
CA LYS A 8 26.46 -10.92 0.19
C LYS A 8 25.81 -11.72 1.34
N ASP A 9 25.32 -11.04 2.36
CA ASP A 9 24.62 -11.68 3.48
C ASP A 9 23.10 -11.60 3.25
N ALA A 10 22.58 -12.64 2.61
CA ALA A 10 21.15 -12.80 2.28
C ALA A 10 20.20 -12.90 3.49
N ASN A 11 20.69 -12.69 4.70
CA ASN A 11 19.95 -12.87 5.96
C ASN A 11 19.68 -11.57 6.73
N GLU A 12 20.07 -10.41 6.23
CA GLU A 12 19.77 -9.12 6.88
C GLU A 12 18.73 -8.34 6.09
N VAL A 13 17.52 -8.29 6.60
CA VAL A 13 16.45 -7.39 6.12
C VAL A 13 16.32 -6.24 7.11
N GLY A 14 16.34 -5.01 6.61
CA GLY A 14 16.25 -3.82 7.42
C GLY A 14 15.24 -2.82 6.90
N VAL A 15 14.82 -1.88 7.74
CA VAL A 15 14.19 -0.64 7.28
C VAL A 15 15.29 0.27 6.74
N PHE A 16 15.13 0.70 5.51
CA PHE A 16 16.07 1.62 4.85
C PHE A 16 15.43 3.01 4.80
N TYR A 17 16.18 4.02 5.25
CA TYR A 17 15.78 5.42 5.13
C TYR A 17 16.40 6.03 3.86
N VAL A 18 15.57 6.66 3.03
CA VAL A 18 16.02 7.38 1.83
C VAL A 18 15.83 8.88 2.07
N LYS A 19 16.86 9.67 1.91
CA LYS A 19 16.85 11.13 2.10
C LYS A 19 16.80 11.85 0.75
N HIS A 20 15.73 12.64 0.53
CA HIS A 20 15.49 13.56 -0.58
C HIS A 20 15.34 12.97 -2.00
N ALA A 21 14.13 13.17 -2.55
CA ALA A 21 13.72 12.76 -3.89
C ALA A 21 14.25 13.62 -5.06
N ASN A 22 15.04 14.68 -4.81
CA ASN A 22 15.43 15.63 -5.86
C ASN A 22 16.69 15.26 -6.62
N ASP A 23 17.42 14.23 -6.21
CA ASP A 23 18.54 13.68 -6.97
C ASP A 23 18.13 12.31 -7.52
N LEU A 24 18.12 12.18 -8.85
CA LEU A 24 18.01 10.93 -9.59
C LEU A 24 19.20 10.00 -9.27
N GLY A 25 19.26 9.55 -8.03
CA GLY A 25 20.24 8.63 -7.54
C GLY A 25 19.82 8.10 -6.18
N VAL A 26 19.61 6.80 -6.10
CA VAL A 26 19.42 6.09 -4.83
C VAL A 26 20.71 6.26 -4.02
N LEU A 27 20.75 7.29 -3.16
CA LEU A 27 21.86 7.49 -2.23
C LEU A 27 21.63 6.58 -1.02
N TYR A 28 22.34 5.47 -0.99
CA TYR A 28 22.49 4.67 0.21
C TYR A 28 23.26 5.48 1.23
N ARG A 29 22.62 5.93 2.29
CA ARG A 29 23.32 6.53 3.41
C ARG A 29 23.96 5.42 4.25
N LYS A 30 25.24 5.57 4.59
CA LYS A 30 25.99 4.67 5.50
C LYS A 30 25.36 4.52 6.90
N ASP A 31 24.43 5.41 7.24
CA ASP A 31 23.76 5.51 8.55
C ASP A 31 22.28 5.09 8.48
N ALA A 32 21.87 4.41 7.40
CA ALA A 32 20.51 3.84 7.32
C ALA A 32 20.29 2.97 8.56
N ILE A 33 19.25 3.35 9.33
CA ILE A 33 18.84 2.56 10.47
C ILE A 33 18.32 1.23 9.92
N LYS A 34 19.10 0.16 10.02
CA LYS A 34 18.67 -1.20 9.75
C LYS A 34 17.77 -1.66 10.89
N ILE A 35 16.46 -1.63 10.72
CA ILE A 35 15.59 -2.46 11.55
C ILE A 35 15.77 -3.87 10.99
N GLY A 36 16.69 -4.61 11.61
CA GLY A 36 16.94 -5.99 11.23
C GLY A 36 15.74 -6.84 11.69
N VAL A 37 14.89 -7.21 10.75
CA VAL A 37 13.87 -8.22 10.98
C VAL A 37 14.18 -9.38 10.07
N PHE A 38 14.39 -10.54 10.64
CA PHE A 38 14.48 -11.77 9.88
C PHE A 38 13.16 -11.95 9.10
N LYS A 39 13.25 -11.86 7.77
CA LYS A 39 12.18 -12.11 6.77
C LYS A 39 11.24 -10.94 6.44
N PHE A 40 10.80 -10.07 7.36
CA PHE A 40 9.89 -8.97 7.07
C PHE A 40 10.62 -7.78 6.42
N LYS A 41 10.02 -7.18 5.38
CA LYS A 41 10.61 -6.05 4.65
C LYS A 41 9.76 -4.80 4.81
N ALA A 42 10.31 -3.81 5.51
CA ALA A 42 9.72 -2.48 5.61
C ALA A 42 10.80 -1.40 5.39
N PHE A 43 10.40 -0.29 4.74
CA PHE A 43 11.29 0.78 4.34
C PHE A 43 10.63 2.12 4.64
N VAL A 44 11.38 3.05 5.23
CA VAL A 44 10.92 4.44 5.41
C VAL A 44 11.63 5.32 4.40
N TYR A 45 10.84 6.12 3.68
CA TYR A 45 11.33 7.17 2.79
C TYR A 45 11.08 8.51 3.47
N GLU A 46 12.14 9.17 3.96
CA GLU A 46 12.06 10.50 4.58
C GLU A 46 11.85 11.58 3.50
N GLY A 47 10.82 12.41 3.66
CA GLY A 47 10.50 13.47 2.70
C GLY A 47 10.00 12.95 1.35
N PHE A 48 9.26 11.85 1.35
CA PHE A 48 8.61 11.29 0.15
C PHE A 48 7.61 12.26 -0.47
N LEU A 49 6.81 12.93 0.38
CA LEU A 49 5.88 13.97 -0.02
C LEU A 49 6.39 15.34 0.40
N THR A 50 6.13 16.34 -0.42
CA THR A 50 6.28 17.73 -0.04
C THR A 50 5.15 18.18 0.89
N ASP A 51 5.34 19.31 1.59
CA ASP A 51 4.28 19.90 2.41
C ASP A 51 3.03 20.23 1.59
N ASP A 52 3.19 20.71 0.34
CA ASP A 52 2.08 21.04 -0.55
C ASP A 52 1.30 19.79 -0.96
N GLU A 53 1.97 18.68 -1.25
CA GLU A 53 1.33 17.39 -1.55
C GLU A 53 0.55 16.85 -0.34
N CYS A 54 1.13 16.92 0.87
CA CYS A 54 0.44 16.54 2.11
C CYS A 54 -0.82 17.39 2.33
N ASN A 55 -0.69 18.70 2.23
CA ASN A 55 -1.80 19.63 2.42
C ASN A 55 -2.88 19.45 1.34
N HIS A 56 -2.49 19.15 0.09
CA HIS A 56 -3.40 18.87 -0.99
C HIS A 56 -4.27 17.64 -0.71
N LEU A 57 -3.67 16.50 -0.34
CA LEU A 57 -4.40 15.28 0.01
C LEU A 57 -5.35 15.52 1.20
N ILE A 58 -4.92 16.25 2.23
CA ILE A 58 -5.79 16.63 3.35
C ILE A 58 -6.96 17.50 2.85
N SER A 59 -6.71 18.47 1.98
CA SER A 59 -7.74 19.38 1.48
C SER A 59 -8.83 18.65 0.69
N LEU A 60 -8.44 17.66 -0.14
CA LEU A 60 -9.38 16.82 -0.88
C LEU A 60 -10.25 15.95 0.05
N ALA A 61 -9.70 15.53 1.18
CA ALA A 61 -10.38 14.61 2.09
C ALA A 61 -11.25 15.29 3.15
N LYS A 62 -10.88 16.48 3.60
CA LYS A 62 -11.38 17.11 4.84
C LYS A 62 -12.91 17.23 4.92
N SER A 63 -13.58 17.51 3.80
CA SER A 63 -15.05 17.66 3.75
C SER A 63 -15.82 16.35 3.53
N GLU A 64 -15.11 15.27 3.13
CA GLU A 64 -15.71 14.01 2.68
C GLU A 64 -15.47 12.83 3.64
N LEU A 65 -14.84 13.10 4.79
CA LEU A 65 -14.51 12.06 5.75
C LEU A 65 -15.76 11.35 6.29
N LYS A 66 -15.72 10.03 6.31
CA LYS A 66 -16.74 9.14 6.91
C LYS A 66 -16.05 8.13 7.82
N GLY A 67 -16.79 7.57 8.78
CA GLY A 67 -16.26 6.50 9.64
C GLY A 67 -15.63 5.39 8.80
N SER A 68 -14.39 5.03 9.10
CA SER A 68 -13.64 4.04 8.33
C SER A 68 -14.27 2.65 8.47
N GLN A 69 -14.28 1.92 7.35
CA GLN A 69 -14.77 0.54 7.29
C GLN A 69 -13.58 -0.42 7.21
N VAL A 70 -13.79 -1.67 7.59
CA VAL A 70 -12.83 -2.77 7.42
C VAL A 70 -13.43 -3.84 6.50
N ALA A 71 -12.57 -4.55 5.77
CA ALA A 71 -12.99 -5.71 5.00
C ALA A 71 -13.40 -6.84 5.95
N ASP A 72 -14.56 -7.42 5.71
CA ASP A 72 -15.04 -8.58 6.43
C ASP A 72 -14.47 -9.84 5.76
N ASN A 73 -13.66 -10.60 6.49
CA ASN A 73 -12.97 -11.78 5.96
C ASN A 73 -13.89 -12.98 5.64
N GLU A 74 -15.17 -12.92 6.02
CA GLU A 74 -16.13 -13.98 5.69
C GLU A 74 -16.97 -13.64 4.45
N SER A 75 -17.42 -12.38 4.37
CA SER A 75 -18.33 -11.93 3.30
C SER A 75 -17.65 -11.12 2.21
N GLY A 76 -16.38 -10.71 2.38
CA GLY A 76 -15.67 -9.80 1.48
C GLY A 76 -16.24 -8.38 1.44
N LYS A 77 -17.27 -8.06 2.24
CA LYS A 77 -17.93 -6.75 2.27
C LYS A 77 -17.28 -5.83 3.29
N SER A 78 -17.39 -4.54 3.05
CA SER A 78 -16.94 -3.54 4.01
C SER A 78 -17.97 -3.33 5.11
N LYS A 79 -17.52 -3.30 6.38
CA LYS A 79 -18.37 -3.02 7.56
C LYS A 79 -17.69 -2.04 8.50
N LEU A 80 -18.49 -1.24 9.23
CA LEU A 80 -18.00 -0.47 10.36
C LEU A 80 -17.54 -1.42 11.46
N SER A 81 -16.44 -1.10 12.13
CA SER A 81 -15.87 -1.95 13.16
C SER A 81 -15.19 -1.11 14.23
N GLU A 82 -15.27 -1.56 15.48
CA GLU A 82 -14.57 -0.95 16.61
C GLU A 82 -13.04 -1.16 16.55
N VAL A 83 -12.58 -2.11 15.74
CA VAL A 83 -11.13 -2.35 15.55
C VAL A 83 -10.44 -1.24 14.76
N ARG A 84 -11.21 -0.40 14.04
CA ARG A 84 -10.73 0.77 13.31
C ARG A 84 -11.65 1.96 13.57
N THR A 85 -11.17 2.93 14.33
CA THR A 85 -11.99 4.04 14.81
C THR A 85 -11.74 5.36 14.07
N SER A 86 -10.87 5.37 13.05
CA SER A 86 -10.58 6.54 12.22
C SER A 86 -11.76 6.96 11.33
N SER A 87 -11.65 8.17 10.78
CA SER A 87 -12.45 8.62 9.66
C SER A 87 -11.60 8.63 8.38
N GLY A 88 -12.20 8.36 7.23
CA GLY A 88 -11.47 8.34 5.97
C GLY A 88 -12.33 8.54 4.73
N MET A 89 -11.67 8.74 3.60
CA MET A 89 -12.28 8.77 2.27
C MET A 89 -11.27 8.25 1.23
N PHE A 90 -11.76 7.86 0.06
CA PHE A 90 -10.93 7.42 -1.04
C PHE A 90 -10.83 8.51 -2.10
N ILE A 91 -9.61 8.78 -2.55
CA ILE A 91 -9.32 9.64 -3.69
C ILE A 91 -9.13 8.76 -4.91
N ASP A 92 -9.93 8.98 -5.96
CA ASP A 92 -9.83 8.23 -7.22
C ASP A 92 -8.42 8.33 -7.81
N LYS A 93 -7.96 7.27 -8.48
CA LYS A 93 -6.68 7.25 -9.20
C LYS A 93 -6.60 8.44 -10.16
N ALA A 94 -5.42 9.06 -10.21
CA ALA A 94 -5.13 10.20 -11.09
C ALA A 94 -6.19 11.31 -11.02
N LYS A 95 -6.80 11.53 -9.85
CA LYS A 95 -7.87 12.52 -9.62
C LYS A 95 -7.51 13.90 -10.15
N ASP A 96 -6.26 14.29 -10.01
CA ASP A 96 -5.66 15.50 -10.50
C ASP A 96 -4.15 15.31 -10.73
N PRO A 97 -3.42 16.30 -11.29
CA PRO A 97 -1.99 16.16 -11.57
C PRO A 97 -1.12 15.89 -10.35
N ILE A 98 -1.50 16.37 -9.15
CA ILE A 98 -0.75 16.13 -7.91
C ILE A 98 -0.93 14.69 -7.48
N VAL A 99 -2.16 14.18 -7.46
CA VAL A 99 -2.46 12.78 -7.14
C VAL A 99 -1.77 11.84 -8.13
N ALA A 100 -1.84 12.12 -9.43
CA ALA A 100 -1.14 11.35 -10.46
C ALA A 100 0.39 11.34 -10.24
N GLY A 101 0.98 12.49 -9.89
CA GLY A 101 2.40 12.61 -9.57
C GLY A 101 2.82 11.80 -8.33
N ILE A 102 1.97 11.75 -7.30
CA ILE A 102 2.20 10.91 -6.12
C ILE A 102 2.17 9.42 -6.50
N GLU A 103 1.22 9.01 -7.34
CA GLU A 103 1.13 7.63 -7.84
C GLU A 103 2.35 7.25 -8.69
N ASP A 104 2.89 8.18 -9.49
CA ASP A 104 4.14 7.99 -10.22
C ASP A 104 5.34 7.80 -9.30
N LYS A 105 5.44 8.59 -8.22
CA LYS A 105 6.47 8.40 -7.19
C LYS A 105 6.37 7.03 -6.52
N ILE A 106 5.15 6.60 -6.17
CA ILE A 106 4.90 5.28 -5.57
C ILE A 106 5.35 4.17 -6.52
N ALA A 107 4.94 4.20 -7.78
CA ALA A 107 5.32 3.19 -8.78
C ALA A 107 6.85 3.16 -9.01
N THR A 108 7.49 4.32 -9.04
CA THR A 108 8.95 4.45 -9.17
C THR A 108 9.68 3.85 -7.96
N TRP A 109 9.19 4.10 -6.75
CA TRP A 109 9.82 3.60 -5.53
C TRP A 109 9.63 2.09 -5.33
N THR A 110 8.42 1.61 -5.59
CA THR A 110 8.05 0.20 -5.35
C THR A 110 8.44 -0.73 -6.49
N PHE A 111 8.68 -0.19 -7.71
CA PHE A 111 8.82 -0.93 -8.96
C PHE A 111 7.57 -1.77 -9.29
N LEU A 112 6.41 -1.40 -8.75
CA LEU A 112 5.13 -2.04 -9.02
C LEU A 112 4.28 -1.17 -9.96
N PRO A 113 3.53 -1.80 -10.90
CA PRO A 113 2.71 -1.06 -11.85
C PRO A 113 1.62 -0.21 -11.16
N LYS A 114 1.32 0.97 -11.69
CA LYS A 114 0.28 1.86 -11.14
C LYS A 114 -1.10 1.24 -11.16
N GLU A 115 -1.40 0.48 -12.20
CA GLU A 115 -2.66 -0.25 -12.38
C GLU A 115 -2.93 -1.30 -11.29
N ASN A 116 -1.89 -1.76 -10.60
CA ASN A 116 -2.02 -2.69 -9.47
C ASN A 116 -2.46 -1.98 -8.18
N GLY A 117 -2.40 -0.65 -8.13
CA GLY A 117 -2.76 0.11 -6.93
C GLY A 117 -4.27 0.33 -6.79
N GLU A 118 -4.78 0.35 -5.56
CA GLU A 118 -6.13 0.85 -5.25
C GLU A 118 -6.19 2.38 -5.31
N ASP A 119 -7.36 2.97 -5.17
CA ASP A 119 -7.53 4.40 -4.87
C ASP A 119 -6.75 4.77 -3.60
N ILE A 120 -6.29 6.02 -3.47
CA ILE A 120 -5.58 6.44 -2.26
C ILE A 120 -6.60 6.67 -1.15
N GLN A 121 -6.48 5.95 -0.03
CA GLN A 121 -7.32 6.19 1.15
C GLN A 121 -6.66 7.21 2.07
N VAL A 122 -7.28 8.38 2.24
CA VAL A 122 -6.89 9.35 3.26
C VAL A 122 -7.64 9.05 4.56
N LEU A 123 -6.92 9.11 5.68
CA LEU A 123 -7.37 8.75 7.01
C LEU A 123 -7.03 9.86 8.00
N ARG A 124 -7.97 10.15 8.90
CA ARG A 124 -7.79 11.00 10.06
C ARG A 124 -8.06 10.21 11.33
N TYR A 125 -7.13 10.32 12.28
CA TYR A 125 -7.26 9.78 13.63
C TYR A 125 -7.22 10.95 14.63
N GLU A 126 -8.26 11.08 15.42
CA GLU A 126 -8.37 12.00 16.54
C GLU A 126 -7.81 11.34 17.82
N PRO A 127 -7.60 12.10 18.90
CA PRO A 127 -7.13 11.54 20.17
C PRO A 127 -7.96 10.32 20.62
N GLY A 128 -7.28 9.25 21.01
CA GLY A 128 -7.86 7.96 21.37
C GLY A 128 -8.19 7.04 20.18
N GLN A 129 -8.20 7.54 18.95
CA GLN A 129 -8.49 6.71 17.78
C GLN A 129 -7.26 5.88 17.35
N LYS A 130 -7.54 4.68 16.85
CA LYS A 130 -6.56 3.65 16.55
C LYS A 130 -7.01 2.75 15.39
N TYR A 131 -6.11 1.86 14.99
CA TYR A 131 -6.42 0.68 14.18
C TYR A 131 -5.72 -0.54 14.80
N ASP A 132 -6.51 -1.50 15.28
CA ASP A 132 -6.01 -2.70 15.95
C ASP A 132 -5.15 -3.56 15.02
N PRO A 133 -4.33 -4.51 15.55
CA PRO A 133 -3.47 -5.36 14.75
C PRO A 133 -4.22 -6.11 13.65
N HIS A 134 -3.77 -5.96 12.41
CA HIS A 134 -4.39 -6.57 11.22
C HIS A 134 -3.35 -6.87 10.14
N TYR A 135 -3.77 -7.65 9.16
CA TYR A 135 -3.02 -7.90 7.93
C TYR A 135 -3.67 -7.15 6.76
N ASP A 136 -2.86 -6.70 5.80
CA ASP A 136 -3.37 -6.09 4.58
C ASP A 136 -3.63 -7.10 3.46
N TYR A 137 -3.05 -8.31 3.54
CA TYR A 137 -3.41 -9.38 2.60
C TYR A 137 -4.80 -9.94 2.91
N PHE A 138 -5.51 -10.42 1.89
CA PHE A 138 -6.86 -10.95 2.04
C PHE A 138 -6.86 -12.44 2.46
N ALA A 139 -7.86 -12.82 3.24
CA ALA A 139 -8.15 -14.22 3.56
C ALA A 139 -9.35 -14.77 2.77
N ASP A 140 -10.17 -13.88 2.19
CA ASP A 140 -11.39 -14.22 1.48
C ASP A 140 -11.19 -14.28 -0.05
N LYS A 141 -11.96 -15.14 -0.73
CA LYS A 141 -11.85 -15.37 -2.17
C LYS A 141 -12.37 -14.21 -3.01
N GLU A 142 -13.32 -13.44 -2.52
CA GLU A 142 -13.94 -12.35 -3.28
C GLU A 142 -12.95 -11.19 -3.48
N ASN A 143 -12.23 -10.81 -2.42
CA ASN A 143 -11.20 -9.77 -2.54
C ASN A 143 -9.98 -10.27 -3.30
N ILE A 144 -9.59 -11.56 -3.12
CA ILE A 144 -8.50 -12.15 -3.91
C ILE A 144 -8.82 -12.15 -5.41
N ALA A 145 -10.08 -12.36 -5.81
CA ALA A 145 -10.50 -12.31 -7.22
C ALA A 145 -10.35 -10.92 -7.86
N ARG A 146 -10.20 -9.86 -7.05
CA ARG A 146 -10.04 -8.46 -7.50
C ARG A 146 -8.58 -8.04 -7.53
N GLY A 147 -7.76 -8.62 -8.40
CA GLY A 147 -6.33 -8.27 -8.52
C GLY A 147 -5.40 -9.10 -7.62
N GLY A 148 -5.90 -10.12 -6.93
CA GLY A 148 -5.11 -10.96 -6.02
C GLY A 148 -4.91 -10.33 -4.65
N HIS A 149 -3.97 -10.86 -3.88
CA HIS A 149 -3.57 -10.29 -2.59
C HIS A 149 -2.95 -8.90 -2.76
N ARG A 150 -3.07 -8.07 -1.73
CA ARG A 150 -2.24 -6.87 -1.56
C ARG A 150 -0.81 -7.32 -1.26
N ILE A 151 0.10 -7.10 -2.21
CA ILE A 151 1.52 -7.47 -2.07
C ILE A 151 2.28 -6.46 -1.22
N ALA A 152 1.92 -5.17 -1.33
CA ALA A 152 2.62 -4.09 -0.66
C ALA A 152 1.65 -2.97 -0.24
N THR A 153 2.03 -2.27 0.82
CA THR A 153 1.34 -1.08 1.32
C THR A 153 2.33 0.07 1.40
N VAL A 154 1.95 1.22 0.83
CA VAL A 154 2.63 2.50 1.03
C VAL A 154 1.77 3.36 1.92
N LEU A 155 2.20 3.59 3.15
CA LEU A 155 1.56 4.45 4.13
C LEU A 155 2.32 5.78 4.20
N MET A 156 1.68 6.86 3.76
CA MET A 156 2.23 8.22 3.75
C MET A 156 1.70 8.99 4.95
N TYR A 157 2.58 9.65 5.70
CA TYR A 157 2.21 10.49 6.83
C TYR A 157 2.02 11.93 6.36
N LEU A 158 0.81 12.48 6.53
CA LEU A 158 0.43 13.82 6.06
C LEU A 158 0.52 14.89 7.14
N SER A 159 0.69 14.48 8.41
CA SER A 159 0.90 15.37 9.56
C SER A 159 1.94 14.79 10.50
N ASP A 160 2.57 15.66 11.28
CA ASP A 160 3.25 15.24 12.49
C ASP A 160 2.21 14.86 13.55
N VAL A 161 2.63 14.02 14.51
CA VAL A 161 1.80 13.64 15.66
C VAL A 161 2.61 13.92 16.92
N GLU A 162 2.01 14.64 17.87
CA GLU A 162 2.71 15.06 19.09
C GLU A 162 3.07 13.85 19.95
N LYS A 163 2.08 12.91 20.15
CA LYS A 163 2.31 11.71 20.94
C LYS A 163 1.41 10.56 20.47
N GLY A 164 1.96 9.34 20.43
CA GLY A 164 1.25 8.17 19.96
C GLY A 164 1.18 8.10 18.42
N GLY A 165 0.19 7.39 17.90
CA GLY A 165 -0.10 7.29 16.47
C GLY A 165 0.94 6.52 15.65
N GLU A 166 1.89 5.83 16.27
CA GLU A 166 2.91 5.04 15.57
C GLU A 166 2.28 3.93 14.74
N THR A 167 3.00 3.51 13.70
CA THR A 167 2.72 2.24 13.02
C THR A 167 3.67 1.19 13.58
N VAL A 168 3.13 0.17 14.27
CA VAL A 168 3.89 -0.88 14.94
C VAL A 168 3.69 -2.24 14.27
N PHE A 169 4.73 -3.08 14.28
CA PHE A 169 4.74 -4.44 13.74
C PHE A 169 4.98 -5.47 14.85
N PRO A 170 3.94 -5.87 15.61
CA PRO A 170 4.11 -6.68 16.83
C PRO A 170 4.61 -8.10 16.58
N SER A 171 4.41 -8.65 15.38
CA SER A 171 4.90 -9.99 15.00
C SER A 171 6.28 -9.97 14.33
N ALA A 172 6.86 -8.79 14.13
CA ALA A 172 8.16 -8.67 13.50
C ALA A 172 9.28 -8.78 14.55
N GLU A 173 10.34 -9.54 14.23
CA GLU A 173 11.48 -9.72 15.14
C GLU A 173 12.48 -8.55 15.03
N VAL A 174 12.89 -8.00 16.15
CA VAL A 174 13.94 -6.98 16.22
C VAL A 174 15.29 -7.68 16.42
N SER A 175 16.28 -7.38 15.58
CA SER A 175 17.65 -7.86 15.78
C SER A 175 18.16 -7.48 17.18
N PRO A 176 18.78 -8.43 17.92
CA PRO A 176 19.30 -8.15 19.28
C PRO A 176 20.26 -6.97 19.39
N ARG A 177 20.95 -6.62 18.30
CA ARG A 177 21.88 -5.47 18.24
C ARG A 177 21.20 -4.11 18.33
N ARG A 178 19.86 -4.04 18.25
CA ARG A 178 19.10 -2.78 18.21
C ARG A 178 18.24 -2.49 19.42
N ARG A 179 18.10 -3.41 20.36
CA ARG A 179 17.41 -3.13 21.64
C ARG A 179 18.01 -1.96 22.44
N SER A 180 19.20 -1.48 22.06
CA SER A 180 19.97 -0.48 22.82
C SER A 180 19.87 0.96 22.31
N VAL A 181 19.10 1.27 21.26
CA VAL A 181 19.13 2.61 20.62
C VAL A 181 17.79 3.37 20.67
N SER A 182 16.66 2.73 20.93
CA SER A 182 15.40 3.46 21.22
C SER A 182 15.32 3.69 22.73
N THR A 183 15.46 4.93 23.16
CA THR A 183 15.12 5.32 24.56
C THR A 183 13.64 4.98 24.77
N GLU A 184 13.32 4.30 25.89
CA GLU A 184 11.95 3.91 26.25
C GLU A 184 10.95 5.10 26.29
N GLU A 185 11.47 6.33 26.35
CA GLU A 185 10.70 7.57 26.37
C GLU A 185 10.21 8.04 25.01
N GLU A 186 10.72 7.44 23.91
CA GLU A 186 10.43 7.93 22.56
C GLU A 186 9.13 7.39 21.95
N PHE A 187 8.63 6.23 22.38
CA PHE A 187 7.45 5.56 21.82
C PHE A 187 6.35 5.35 22.88
N SER A 188 5.08 5.36 22.43
CA SER A 188 3.93 5.00 23.28
C SER A 188 4.04 3.55 23.77
N GLU A 189 3.23 3.14 24.75
CA GLU A 189 3.15 1.73 25.19
C GLU A 189 2.84 0.78 24.02
N CYS A 190 1.93 1.19 23.15
CA CYS A 190 1.61 0.46 21.92
C CYS A 190 2.82 0.36 20.98
N GLY A 191 3.52 1.47 20.73
CA GLY A 191 4.69 1.52 19.85
C GLY A 191 5.87 0.66 20.32
N ARG A 192 5.93 0.33 21.62
CA ARG A 192 6.96 -0.56 22.19
C ARG A 192 6.69 -2.06 22.02
N GLN A 193 5.51 -2.45 21.46
CA GLN A 193 5.16 -3.85 21.25
C GLN A 193 5.93 -4.51 20.10
N GLY A 194 6.68 -3.74 19.29
CA GLY A 194 7.48 -4.24 18.16
C GLY A 194 8.26 -3.13 17.49
N PRO A 195 8.88 -3.40 16.32
CA PRO A 195 9.41 -2.35 15.47
C PRO A 195 8.32 -1.36 15.14
N ALA A 196 8.57 -0.06 15.38
CA ALA A 196 7.57 0.97 15.17
C ALA A 196 8.15 2.16 14.40
N VAL A 197 7.27 2.86 13.66
CA VAL A 197 7.56 4.06 12.90
C VAL A 197 6.68 5.20 13.41
N LYS A 198 7.31 6.30 13.83
CA LYS A 198 6.60 7.53 14.20
C LYS A 198 6.08 8.25 12.96
N PRO A 199 4.85 8.77 12.99
CA PRO A 199 4.36 9.66 11.96
C PRO A 199 5.22 10.95 11.92
N ARG A 200 5.79 11.21 10.75
CA ARG A 200 6.44 12.48 10.43
C ARG A 200 5.89 12.96 9.10
N LYS A 201 5.42 14.21 9.06
CA LYS A 201 4.84 14.80 7.86
C LYS A 201 5.80 14.69 6.68
N GLY A 202 5.28 14.18 5.56
CA GLY A 202 6.05 13.99 4.34
C GLY A 202 6.74 12.63 4.23
N ASP A 203 6.93 11.88 5.32
CA ASP A 203 7.54 10.56 5.27
C ASP A 203 6.55 9.50 4.77
N ALA A 204 7.08 8.43 4.18
CA ALA A 204 6.29 7.28 3.77
C ALA A 204 6.93 5.97 4.25
N LEU A 205 6.07 5.04 4.63
CA LEU A 205 6.42 3.68 5.03
C LEU A 205 5.92 2.69 3.98
N LEU A 206 6.84 1.98 3.33
CA LEU A 206 6.55 0.84 2.47
C LEU A 206 6.78 -0.45 3.25
N PHE A 207 5.82 -1.37 3.23
CA PHE A 207 6.03 -2.73 3.72
C PHE A 207 5.35 -3.75 2.81
N TYR A 208 5.92 -4.96 2.80
CA TYR A 208 5.41 -6.07 1.99
C TYR A 208 4.61 -7.02 2.87
N SER A 209 3.44 -7.43 2.35
CA SER A 209 2.52 -8.35 3.04
C SER A 209 2.72 -9.80 2.62
N LEU A 210 3.50 -10.04 1.56
CA LEU A 210 3.76 -11.36 1.00
C LEU A 210 5.26 -11.63 0.88
N TYR A 211 5.61 -12.90 0.95
CA TYR A 211 6.92 -13.40 0.53
C TYR A 211 7.09 -13.35 -0.99
N PRO A 212 8.32 -13.49 -1.52
CA PRO A 212 8.56 -13.54 -2.97
C PRO A 212 7.84 -14.68 -3.71
N ASP A 213 7.43 -15.73 -3.01
CA ASP A 213 6.64 -16.84 -3.53
C ASP A 213 5.12 -16.59 -3.48
N ALA A 214 4.72 -15.35 -3.20
CA ALA A 214 3.35 -14.89 -3.03
C ALA A 214 2.58 -15.49 -1.84
N THR A 215 3.25 -16.18 -0.92
CA THR A 215 2.63 -16.62 0.33
C THR A 215 2.54 -15.48 1.35
N PRO A 216 1.49 -15.41 2.20
CA PRO A 216 1.34 -14.39 3.22
C PRO A 216 2.49 -14.36 4.23
N ASP A 217 3.03 -13.16 4.51
CA ASP A 217 4.04 -12.95 5.55
C ASP A 217 3.37 -12.56 6.87
N THR A 218 3.37 -13.47 7.83
CA THR A 218 2.77 -13.23 9.14
C THR A 218 3.51 -12.19 9.98
N ALA A 219 4.76 -11.86 9.64
CA ALA A 219 5.49 -10.78 10.28
C ALA A 219 5.01 -9.38 9.82
N SER A 220 4.17 -9.32 8.77
CA SER A 220 3.53 -8.08 8.30
C SER A 220 2.33 -7.65 9.15
N LEU A 221 1.98 -8.40 10.22
CA LEU A 221 0.97 -7.94 11.18
C LEU A 221 1.35 -6.56 11.68
N HIS A 222 0.44 -5.58 11.55
CA HIS A 222 0.71 -4.21 11.95
C HIS A 222 -0.51 -3.55 12.56
N ALA A 223 -0.26 -2.48 13.34
CA ALA A 223 -1.30 -1.68 13.97
C ALA A 223 -0.99 -0.19 13.84
N GLY A 224 -2.04 0.63 13.82
CA GLY A 224 -1.95 2.06 14.07
C GLY A 224 -2.21 2.32 15.55
N CYS A 225 -1.18 2.65 16.30
CA CYS A 225 -1.29 2.96 17.73
C CYS A 225 -2.26 4.11 17.99
N PRO A 226 -2.92 4.15 19.17
CA PRO A 226 -3.74 5.28 19.55
C PRO A 226 -2.97 6.59 19.41
N VAL A 227 -3.66 7.63 18.94
CA VAL A 227 -3.16 9.00 19.01
C VAL A 227 -3.39 9.48 20.44
N ASP A 228 -2.32 9.78 21.17
CA ASP A 228 -2.44 10.27 22.53
C ASP A 228 -2.65 11.79 22.54
N GLU A 229 -1.88 12.54 21.72
CA GLU A 229 -1.95 13.99 21.60
C GLU A 229 -1.81 14.42 20.13
N GLY A 230 -2.60 15.43 19.72
CA GLY A 230 -2.65 15.93 18.35
C GLY A 230 -3.61 15.14 17.45
N GLU A 231 -3.42 15.22 16.14
CA GLU A 231 -4.19 14.49 15.13
C GLU A 231 -3.23 13.81 14.15
N LYS A 232 -3.54 12.58 13.78
CA LYS A 232 -2.81 11.87 12.74
C LYS A 232 -3.59 11.92 11.43
N TRP A 233 -2.98 12.50 10.39
CA TRP A 233 -3.42 12.36 9.02
C TRP A 233 -2.47 11.46 8.26
N SER A 234 -3.00 10.50 7.54
CA SER A 234 -2.23 9.60 6.71
C SER A 234 -2.96 9.26 5.42
N ALA A 235 -2.21 8.83 4.41
CA ALA A 235 -2.75 8.34 3.16
C ALA A 235 -2.15 6.97 2.85
N THR A 236 -3.00 6.00 2.50
CA THR A 236 -2.60 4.62 2.24
C THR A 236 -2.84 4.28 0.77
N LYS A 237 -1.82 3.72 0.12
CA LYS A 237 -1.92 3.09 -1.19
C LYS A 237 -1.63 1.61 -1.05
N TRP A 238 -2.65 0.78 -1.25
CA TRP A 238 -2.48 -0.67 -1.35
C TRP A 238 -2.18 -1.05 -2.79
N ILE A 239 -1.29 -2.02 -2.97
CA ILE A 239 -0.83 -2.47 -4.29
C ILE A 239 -1.02 -3.98 -4.35
N HIS A 240 -1.71 -4.44 -5.39
CA HIS A 240 -2.03 -5.85 -5.60
C HIS A 240 -0.96 -6.56 -6.44
N VAL A 241 -1.01 -7.89 -6.43
CA VAL A 241 -0.13 -8.71 -7.27
C VAL A 241 -0.48 -8.58 -8.75
N ASN A 242 -1.76 -8.29 -9.08
CA ASN A 242 -2.25 -8.06 -10.44
C ASN A 242 -2.91 -6.69 -10.55
N SER A 243 -3.32 -6.30 -11.76
CA SER A 243 -4.06 -5.07 -11.98
C SER A 243 -5.32 -5.03 -11.11
N PHE A 244 -5.50 -3.90 -10.42
CA PHE A 244 -6.68 -3.57 -9.62
C PHE A 244 -7.49 -2.47 -10.28
N ASP A 245 -7.25 -2.19 -11.55
CA ASP A 245 -8.12 -1.28 -12.27
C ASP A 245 -9.53 -1.85 -12.21
N LYS A 246 -10.44 -1.05 -11.66
CA LYS A 246 -11.86 -1.38 -11.70
C LYS A 246 -12.12 -1.75 -13.17
N VAL A 247 -12.44 -2.99 -13.42
CA VAL A 247 -13.25 -3.30 -14.58
C VAL A 247 -14.53 -2.52 -14.31
N VAL A 248 -14.54 -1.26 -14.75
CA VAL A 248 -15.71 -0.39 -14.64
C VAL A 248 -16.79 -1.19 -15.33
N GLY A 249 -17.74 -1.68 -14.56
CA GLY A 249 -18.72 -2.60 -15.04
C GLY A 249 -19.30 -2.07 -16.35
N GLY A 250 -19.04 -2.79 -17.43
CA GLY A 250 -19.79 -2.63 -18.63
C GLY A 250 -19.28 -1.72 -19.73
N HIS A 251 -18.08 -1.22 -19.78
CA HIS A 251 -17.53 -0.88 -21.10
C HIS A 251 -17.02 -2.17 -21.74
N CYS A 252 -17.94 -2.83 -22.38
CA CYS A 252 -17.65 -3.87 -23.33
C CYS A 252 -16.75 -3.30 -24.42
N SER A 253 -15.44 -3.42 -24.24
CA SER A 253 -14.43 -2.83 -25.12
C SER A 253 -13.44 -3.90 -25.56
N ASP A 254 -12.83 -3.67 -26.69
CA ASP A 254 -11.68 -4.41 -27.15
C ASP A 254 -10.42 -3.66 -26.75
N SER A 255 -9.39 -4.38 -26.35
CA SER A 255 -8.08 -3.86 -25.96
C SER A 255 -7.04 -3.90 -27.08
N ASP A 256 -7.41 -4.45 -28.25
CA ASP A 256 -6.57 -4.53 -29.44
C ASP A 256 -7.35 -4.09 -30.68
N GLU A 257 -6.72 -3.30 -31.54
CA GLU A 257 -7.32 -2.78 -32.78
C GLU A 257 -7.70 -3.87 -33.81
N ASN A 258 -7.12 -5.06 -33.70
CA ASN A 258 -7.39 -6.19 -34.58
C ASN A 258 -8.54 -7.08 -34.12
N CYS A 259 -9.17 -6.79 -32.99
CA CYS A 259 -10.20 -7.63 -32.38
C CYS A 259 -11.38 -7.93 -33.31
N GLU A 260 -11.88 -6.90 -34.02
CA GLU A 260 -12.98 -7.10 -34.98
C GLU A 260 -12.59 -8.08 -36.11
N ARG A 261 -11.38 -7.91 -36.64
CA ARG A 261 -10.84 -8.79 -37.67
C ARG A 261 -10.69 -10.22 -37.15
N TRP A 262 -10.07 -10.41 -36.00
CA TRP A 262 -9.88 -11.74 -35.40
C TRP A 262 -11.20 -12.43 -35.08
N ALA A 263 -12.16 -11.70 -34.53
CA ALA A 263 -13.50 -12.22 -34.28
C ALA A 263 -14.19 -12.70 -35.57
N SER A 264 -14.06 -11.92 -36.67
CA SER A 264 -14.60 -12.32 -37.97
C SER A 264 -13.96 -13.59 -38.58
N LEU A 265 -12.72 -13.88 -38.20
CA LEU A 265 -11.99 -15.10 -38.57
C LEU A 265 -12.28 -16.29 -37.65
N GLY A 266 -13.17 -16.09 -36.63
CA GLY A 266 -13.62 -17.13 -35.70
C GLY A 266 -12.61 -17.37 -34.56
N GLU A 267 -11.70 -16.44 -34.31
CA GLU A 267 -10.69 -16.57 -33.23
C GLU A 267 -11.32 -16.60 -31.83
N CYS A 268 -12.51 -16.06 -31.64
CA CYS A 268 -13.23 -16.16 -30.38
C CYS A 268 -13.44 -17.61 -29.91
N ASN A 269 -13.60 -18.54 -30.88
CA ASN A 269 -13.76 -19.97 -30.58
C ASN A 269 -12.45 -20.77 -30.68
N LYS A 270 -11.52 -20.32 -31.52
CA LYS A 270 -10.23 -21.01 -31.73
C LYS A 270 -9.21 -20.67 -30.65
N ASN A 271 -9.25 -19.45 -30.16
CA ASN A 271 -8.31 -18.91 -29.17
C ASN A 271 -9.07 -18.18 -28.03
N PRO A 272 -9.98 -18.88 -27.33
CA PRO A 272 -10.85 -18.24 -26.35
C PRO A 272 -10.08 -17.63 -25.18
N GLU A 273 -8.96 -18.20 -24.77
CA GLU A 273 -8.13 -17.67 -23.67
C GLU A 273 -7.63 -16.26 -23.98
N TYR A 274 -7.15 -15.99 -25.19
CA TYR A 274 -6.71 -14.67 -25.59
C TYR A 274 -7.87 -13.73 -25.90
N MET A 275 -8.87 -14.19 -26.66
CA MET A 275 -9.96 -13.36 -27.18
C MET A 275 -10.99 -13.01 -26.11
N ILE A 276 -11.40 -13.99 -25.32
CA ILE A 276 -12.48 -13.88 -24.33
C ILE A 276 -11.94 -13.85 -22.91
N GLY A 277 -10.92 -14.68 -22.64
CA GLY A 277 -10.37 -14.87 -21.30
C GLY A 277 -11.27 -15.68 -20.37
N SER A 278 -10.99 -15.60 -19.09
CA SER A 278 -11.78 -16.19 -18.01
C SER A 278 -12.41 -15.10 -17.13
N SER A 279 -13.14 -15.50 -16.08
CA SER A 279 -13.61 -14.58 -15.03
C SER A 279 -12.46 -13.86 -14.33
N ASP A 280 -11.31 -14.53 -14.25
CA ASP A 280 -10.14 -14.07 -13.49
C ASP A 280 -9.11 -13.35 -14.39
N LEU A 281 -9.11 -13.62 -15.69
CA LEU A 281 -8.24 -13.01 -16.70
C LEU A 281 -9.08 -12.68 -17.96
N PRO A 282 -9.67 -11.47 -18.00
CA PRO A 282 -10.42 -11.03 -19.16
C PRO A 282 -9.57 -11.01 -20.42
N GLY A 283 -10.07 -11.58 -21.53
CA GLY A 283 -9.40 -11.55 -22.82
C GLY A 283 -9.47 -10.16 -23.47
N TYR A 284 -8.68 -10.00 -24.52
CA TYR A 284 -8.43 -8.71 -25.18
C TYR A 284 -9.55 -8.26 -26.12
N CYS A 285 -10.46 -9.16 -26.53
CA CYS A 285 -11.43 -8.90 -27.62
C CYS A 285 -12.87 -9.21 -27.22
N ARG A 286 -13.25 -8.94 -26.00
CA ARG A 286 -14.55 -9.35 -25.42
C ARG A 286 -15.75 -8.72 -26.12
N LYS A 287 -15.62 -7.44 -26.54
CA LYS A 287 -16.68 -6.73 -27.30
C LYS A 287 -16.89 -7.38 -28.67
N SER A 288 -15.82 -7.55 -29.43
CA SER A 288 -15.89 -8.20 -30.74
C SER A 288 -16.38 -9.65 -30.67
N CYS A 289 -16.08 -10.36 -29.58
CA CYS A 289 -16.57 -11.69 -29.30
C CYS A 289 -17.99 -11.74 -28.69
N LYS A 290 -18.63 -10.61 -28.44
CA LYS A 290 -19.99 -10.48 -27.89
C LYS A 290 -20.20 -11.23 -26.57
N VAL A 291 -19.20 -11.21 -25.69
CA VAL A 291 -19.23 -11.90 -24.38
C VAL A 291 -19.39 -10.93 -23.20
N CYS A 292 -19.63 -9.66 -23.49
CA CYS A 292 -19.89 -8.64 -22.50
C CYS A 292 -20.92 -7.59 -22.95
#